data_62ea49549799700934ab39d20ea47ee4
#
_entry.id   62ea49549799700934ab39d20ea47ee4
#
_cell.length_a   1.000
_cell.length_b   1.000
_cell.length_c   1.000
_cell.angle_alpha   90.00
_cell.angle_beta   90.00
_cell.angle_gamma   90.00
#
_symmetry.space_group_name_H-M   'P 1'
#
loop_
_entity.id
_entity.type
_entity.pdbx_description
1 polymer ?
#
loop_
_entity_poly.entity_id
_entity_poly.type
_entity_poly.pdbx_seq_one_letter_code
_entity_poly.pdbx_strand_id
1 'polypeptide(L)'
;MLDKKELDLWADGYDKTVGISDEKNTYPFAGYKKVLGFIFQTIMKTENAIVLDIGFGTGTLTTKLYEQGCSIYGQDFSSRMIELASEKMPNAHLYQGDFSKGLVEPLRNFRYDYIVATYSLHHLTDAQKNDFLLDLRNYLKENGKIIIGDVAFETRKDLEQ
;
A
#
# COMPACT_ATOMS: atom_id res chain seq x y z
N MET A 1 2.68 18.01 -2.08
CA MET A 1 1.37 17.67 -2.62
C MET A 1 1.50 17.03 -3.98
N LEU A 2 0.77 15.94 -4.20
CA LEU A 2 0.78 15.25 -5.48
C LEU A 2 0.12 16.11 -6.55
N ASP A 3 0.81 16.41 -7.63
CA ASP A 3 0.24 17.26 -8.67
C ASP A 3 -0.44 16.41 -9.75
N LYS A 4 -1.10 17.09 -10.67
CA LYS A 4 -1.85 16.43 -11.73
C LYS A 4 -0.96 15.55 -12.61
N LYS A 5 0.24 16.00 -12.90
CA LYS A 5 1.17 15.26 -13.74
C LYS A 5 1.55 13.93 -13.10
N GLU A 6 1.80 13.95 -11.81
CA GLU A 6 2.15 12.73 -11.10
C GLU A 6 0.98 11.76 -11.06
N LEU A 7 -0.23 12.28 -10.86
CA LEU A 7 -1.43 11.44 -10.89
C LEU A 7 -1.64 10.83 -12.27
N ASP A 8 -1.38 11.59 -13.31
CA ASP A 8 -1.52 11.09 -14.67
C ASP A 8 -0.50 10.01 -14.97
N LEU A 9 0.72 10.14 -14.47
CA LEU A 9 1.73 9.12 -14.63
C LEU A 9 1.34 7.83 -13.93
N TRP A 10 0.75 7.93 -12.77
CA TRP A 10 0.23 6.76 -12.08
C TRP A 10 -0.86 6.09 -12.90
N ALA A 11 -1.78 6.90 -13.43
CA ALA A 11 -2.86 6.38 -14.25
C ALA A 11 -2.33 5.66 -15.48
N ASP A 12 -1.38 6.26 -16.18
CA ASP A 12 -0.80 5.66 -17.36
C ASP A 12 -0.11 4.34 -17.06
N GLY A 13 0.65 4.31 -15.97
CA GLY A 13 1.33 3.10 -15.57
C GLY A 13 0.35 1.99 -15.23
N TYR A 14 -0.72 2.35 -14.55
CA TYR A 14 -1.73 1.41 -14.16
C TYR A 14 -2.49 0.87 -15.37
N ASP A 15 -2.82 1.73 -16.31
CA ASP A 15 -3.52 1.33 -17.53
C ASP A 15 -2.76 0.28 -18.32
N LYS A 16 -1.47 0.40 -18.38
CA LYS A 16 -0.65 -0.59 -19.06
C LYS A 16 -0.76 -1.96 -18.43
N THR A 17 -1.03 -1.99 -17.14
CA THR A 17 -1.13 -3.24 -16.39
C THR A 17 -2.52 -3.85 -16.46
N VAL A 18 -3.56 -3.04 -16.26
CA VAL A 18 -4.92 -3.55 -16.16
C VAL A 18 -5.69 -3.48 -17.49
N GLY A 19 -5.12 -2.79 -18.45
CA GLY A 19 -5.68 -2.79 -19.78
C GLY A 19 -6.76 -1.76 -20.01
N ILE A 20 -7.41 -1.93 -21.14
CA ILE A 20 -8.30 -0.92 -21.69
C ILE A 20 -9.64 -0.83 -21.00
N SER A 21 -9.97 -1.80 -20.18
CA SER A 21 -11.26 -1.79 -19.49
C SER A 21 -11.50 -0.48 -18.74
N ASP A 22 -10.46 0.15 -18.31
CA ASP A 22 -10.57 1.41 -17.57
C ASP A 22 -11.09 2.53 -18.45
N GLU A 23 -10.83 2.48 -19.73
CA GLU A 23 -11.33 3.51 -20.64
C GLU A 23 -12.84 3.50 -20.72
N LYS A 24 -13.43 2.31 -20.63
CA LYS A 24 -14.86 2.16 -20.75
C LYS A 24 -15.56 2.23 -19.41
N ASN A 25 -14.87 1.89 -18.38
CA ASN A 25 -15.42 1.88 -17.04
C ASN A 25 -14.42 2.50 -16.08
N THR A 26 -14.36 3.80 -16.15
CA THR A 26 -13.34 4.54 -15.42
C THR A 26 -13.60 4.65 -13.93
N TYR A 27 -14.80 4.30 -13.49
CA TYR A 27 -15.15 4.48 -12.09
C TYR A 27 -14.22 3.73 -11.13
N PRO A 28 -14.00 2.42 -11.28
CA PRO A 28 -13.10 1.73 -10.35
C PRO A 28 -11.68 2.25 -10.42
N PHE A 29 -11.22 2.58 -11.59
CA PHE A 29 -9.87 3.10 -11.76
C PHE A 29 -9.73 4.48 -11.14
N ALA A 30 -10.71 5.34 -11.34
CA ALA A 30 -10.69 6.68 -10.75
C ALA A 30 -10.68 6.60 -9.23
N GLY A 31 -11.45 5.67 -8.66
CA GLY A 31 -11.46 5.46 -7.22
C GLY A 31 -10.12 4.99 -6.69
N TYR A 32 -9.49 4.06 -7.40
CA TYR A 32 -8.17 3.57 -7.04
C TYR A 32 -7.15 4.70 -7.02
N LYS A 33 -7.15 5.50 -8.08
CA LYS A 33 -6.24 6.62 -8.22
C LYS A 33 -6.43 7.64 -7.09
N LYS A 34 -7.67 7.94 -6.74
CA LYS A 34 -7.96 8.85 -5.64
C LYS A 34 -7.49 8.32 -4.30
N VAL A 35 -7.67 7.03 -4.08
CA VAL A 35 -7.23 6.40 -2.83
C VAL A 35 -5.71 6.47 -2.71
N LEU A 36 -5.01 6.14 -3.77
CA LEU A 36 -3.54 6.21 -3.74
C LEU A 36 -3.05 7.63 -3.51
N GLY A 37 -3.69 8.61 -4.17
CA GLY A 37 -3.31 10.01 -4.01
C GLY A 37 -3.54 10.50 -2.59
N PHE A 38 -4.66 10.11 -1.99
CA PHE A 38 -4.97 10.48 -0.62
C PHE A 38 -3.94 9.88 0.35
N ILE A 39 -3.61 8.62 0.15
CA ILE A 39 -2.64 7.95 1.01
C ILE A 39 -1.27 8.60 0.89
N PHE A 40 -0.86 8.89 -0.34
CA PHE A 40 0.41 9.53 -0.59
C PHE A 40 0.48 10.89 0.13
N GLN A 41 -0.54 11.71 -0.04
CA GLN A 41 -0.57 13.02 0.59
C GLN A 41 -0.59 12.93 2.10
N THR A 42 -1.30 11.96 2.64
CA THR A 42 -1.35 11.76 4.09
C THR A 42 0.03 11.44 4.64
N ILE A 43 0.74 10.54 3.99
CA ILE A 43 2.06 10.11 4.45
C ILE A 43 3.08 11.23 4.30
N MET A 44 2.96 12.03 3.26
CA MET A 44 3.88 13.13 3.02
C MET A 44 3.82 14.23 4.08
N LYS A 45 2.81 14.21 4.93
CA LYS A 45 2.74 15.14 6.06
C LYS A 45 3.76 14.81 7.15
N THR A 46 4.31 13.61 7.12
CA THR A 46 5.33 13.16 8.07
C THR A 46 6.66 13.11 7.36
N GLU A 47 7.59 13.92 7.80
CA GLU A 47 8.92 13.96 7.22
C GLU A 47 9.67 12.68 7.52
N ASN A 48 10.32 12.10 6.50
CA ASN A 48 11.09 10.87 6.64
C ASN A 48 10.29 9.72 7.24
N ALA A 49 9.05 9.59 6.83
CA ALA A 49 8.16 8.57 7.37
C ALA A 49 8.70 7.16 7.16
N ILE A 50 8.48 6.32 8.15
CA ILE A 50 8.77 4.89 8.06
C ILE A 50 7.46 4.19 7.73
N VAL A 51 7.42 3.55 6.57
CA VAL A 51 6.18 3.00 6.01
C VAL A 51 6.30 1.49 5.80
N LEU A 52 5.30 0.76 6.26
CA LEU A 52 5.16 -0.66 5.96
C LEU A 52 4.02 -0.83 4.97
N ASP A 53 4.31 -1.40 3.82
CA ASP A 53 3.31 -1.63 2.78
C ASP A 53 2.97 -3.12 2.72
N ILE A 54 1.70 -3.42 2.98
CA ILE A 54 1.19 -4.79 2.98
C ILE A 54 0.63 -5.11 1.60
N GLY A 55 1.29 -6.03 0.89
CA GLY A 55 0.88 -6.37 -0.46
C GLY A 55 1.17 -5.25 -1.45
N PHE A 56 2.43 -4.85 -1.52
CA PHE A 56 2.84 -3.69 -2.31
C PHE A 56 2.77 -3.92 -3.83
N GLY A 57 2.60 -5.16 -4.27
CA GLY A 57 2.55 -5.47 -5.69
C GLY A 57 3.84 -5.07 -6.39
N THR A 58 3.71 -4.37 -7.53
CA THR A 58 4.88 -3.86 -8.23
C THR A 58 5.42 -2.57 -7.63
N GLY A 59 4.78 -2.09 -6.56
CA GLY A 59 5.28 -0.94 -5.84
C GLY A 59 4.88 0.41 -6.40
N THR A 60 3.70 0.50 -7.01
CA THR A 60 3.26 1.77 -7.61
C THR A 60 3.23 2.91 -6.58
N LEU A 61 2.55 2.69 -5.47
CA LEU A 61 2.49 3.69 -4.40
C LEU A 61 3.81 3.79 -3.68
N THR A 62 4.38 2.64 -3.32
CA THR A 62 5.59 2.57 -2.52
C THR A 62 6.78 3.24 -3.19
N THR A 63 6.90 3.07 -4.50
CA THR A 63 8.00 3.70 -5.24
C THR A 63 7.94 5.21 -5.14
N LYS A 64 6.73 5.77 -5.22
CA LYS A 64 6.56 7.22 -5.08
C LYS A 64 6.98 7.71 -3.70
N LEU A 65 6.61 6.97 -2.68
CA LEU A 65 7.00 7.29 -1.31
C LEU A 65 8.51 7.17 -1.13
N TYR A 66 9.07 6.11 -1.69
CA TYR A 66 10.50 5.85 -1.64
C TYR A 66 11.29 7.01 -2.26
N GLU A 67 10.84 7.50 -3.41
CA GLU A 67 11.49 8.61 -4.11
C GLU A 67 11.43 9.90 -3.32
N GLN A 68 10.47 10.02 -2.42
CA GLN A 68 10.33 11.20 -1.58
C GLN A 68 11.08 11.08 -0.25
N GLY A 69 11.84 10.04 -0.06
CA GLY A 69 12.68 9.90 1.13
C GLY A 69 12.10 9.06 2.25
N CYS A 70 10.97 8.41 2.04
CA CYS A 70 10.42 7.51 3.04
C CYS A 70 11.26 6.25 3.15
N SER A 71 11.34 5.71 4.35
CA SER A 71 11.96 4.39 4.58
C SER A 71 10.89 3.34 4.34
N ILE A 72 11.13 2.47 3.38
CA ILE A 72 10.12 1.51 2.93
C ILE A 72 10.40 0.11 3.42
N TYR A 73 9.37 -0.48 4.02
CA TYR A 73 9.34 -1.88 4.44
C TYR A 73 8.10 -2.49 3.82
N GLY A 74 8.16 -3.74 3.46
CA GLY A 74 7.01 -4.35 2.82
C GLY A 74 7.01 -5.86 2.86
N GLN A 75 5.82 -6.42 2.73
CA GLN A 75 5.61 -7.86 2.63
C GLN A 75 4.64 -8.11 1.49
N ASP A 76 4.97 -9.10 0.66
CA ASP A 76 4.10 -9.51 -0.42
C ASP A 76 4.14 -11.01 -0.53
N PHE A 77 3.05 -11.58 -1.03
CA PHE A 77 2.93 -13.00 -1.22
C PHE A 77 3.82 -13.47 -2.38
N SER A 78 3.98 -12.66 -3.39
CA SER A 78 4.62 -13.03 -4.64
C SER A 78 6.11 -12.68 -4.69
N SER A 79 6.97 -13.68 -4.85
CA SER A 79 8.39 -13.44 -5.01
C SER A 79 8.68 -12.62 -6.26
N ARG A 80 7.88 -12.79 -7.30
CA ARG A 80 8.05 -12.02 -8.54
C ARG A 80 7.80 -10.53 -8.31
N MET A 81 6.79 -10.20 -7.52
CA MET A 81 6.50 -8.80 -7.20
C MET A 81 7.64 -8.21 -6.38
N ILE A 82 8.21 -8.99 -5.49
CA ILE A 82 9.36 -8.54 -4.71
C ILE A 82 10.54 -8.21 -5.61
N GLU A 83 10.82 -9.09 -6.58
CA GLU A 83 11.88 -8.84 -7.54
C GLU A 83 11.69 -7.52 -8.27
N LEU A 84 10.49 -7.33 -8.81
CA LEU A 84 10.19 -6.12 -9.58
C LEU A 84 10.29 -4.86 -8.72
N ALA A 85 9.75 -4.92 -7.52
CA ALA A 85 9.78 -3.78 -6.61
C ALA A 85 11.20 -3.49 -6.12
N SER A 86 11.99 -4.53 -5.88
CA SER A 86 13.37 -4.36 -5.42
C SER A 86 14.23 -3.67 -6.46
N GLU A 87 13.95 -3.88 -7.74
CA GLU A 87 14.68 -3.19 -8.79
C GLU A 87 14.40 -1.69 -8.75
N LYS A 88 13.18 -1.31 -8.41
CA LYS A 88 12.78 0.09 -8.31
C LYS A 88 13.23 0.74 -7.01
N MET A 89 13.36 -0.05 -5.96
CA MET A 89 13.65 0.44 -4.63
C MET A 89 14.76 -0.38 -3.98
N PRO A 90 16.01 -0.20 -4.43
CA PRO A 90 17.11 -1.05 -3.95
C PRO A 90 17.37 -0.97 -2.46
N ASN A 91 16.99 0.09 -1.80
CA ASN A 91 17.21 0.25 -0.35
C ASN A 91 15.98 -0.10 0.49
N ALA A 92 14.89 -0.54 -0.13
CA ALA A 92 13.71 -0.95 0.61
C ALA A 92 13.91 -2.34 1.20
N HIS A 93 13.21 -2.60 2.29
CA HIS A 93 13.28 -3.89 3.00
C HIS A 93 12.01 -4.68 2.68
N LEU A 94 12.08 -5.51 1.65
CA LEU A 94 10.92 -6.22 1.11
C LEU A 94 11.07 -7.73 1.35
N TYR A 95 10.00 -8.35 1.84
CA TYR A 95 10.00 -9.76 2.22
C TYR A 95 8.80 -10.49 1.66
N GLN A 96 8.98 -11.79 1.43
CA GLN A 96 7.89 -12.64 1.00
C GLN A 96 7.20 -13.23 2.22
N GLY A 97 5.88 -13.21 2.22
CA GLY A 97 5.14 -13.82 3.30
C GLY A 97 3.64 -13.83 3.04
N ASP A 98 2.96 -14.75 3.69
CA ASP A 98 1.51 -14.94 3.61
C ASP A 98 0.85 -14.17 4.75
N PHE A 99 -0.02 -13.24 4.41
CA PHE A 99 -0.66 -12.38 5.42
C PHE A 99 -1.55 -13.16 6.39
N SER A 100 -2.06 -14.31 5.98
CA SER A 100 -2.87 -15.12 6.88
C SER A 100 -2.04 -15.66 8.05
N LYS A 101 -0.73 -15.61 7.93
CA LYS A 101 0.21 -16.03 8.97
C LYS A 101 0.85 -14.83 9.70
N GLY A 102 0.41 -13.62 9.38
CA GLY A 102 0.91 -12.40 10.00
C GLY A 102 2.17 -11.87 9.34
N LEU A 103 2.84 -10.94 10.01
CA LEU A 103 4.07 -10.36 9.51
C LEU A 103 5.23 -11.34 9.66
N VAL A 104 6.13 -11.32 8.68
CA VAL A 104 7.38 -12.08 8.80
C VAL A 104 8.23 -11.46 9.91
N GLU A 105 9.09 -12.30 10.50
CA GLU A 105 9.86 -11.90 11.68
C GLU A 105 10.68 -10.63 11.51
N PRO A 106 11.42 -10.44 10.41
CA PRO A 106 12.22 -9.21 10.27
C PRO A 106 11.40 -7.94 10.38
N LEU A 107 10.15 -7.96 9.92
CA LEU A 107 9.30 -6.77 9.97
C LEU A 107 8.75 -6.49 11.37
N ARG A 108 8.78 -7.46 12.26
CA ARG A 108 8.29 -7.30 13.62
C ARG A 108 9.26 -6.52 14.50
N ASN A 109 10.48 -6.31 14.04
CA ASN A 109 11.52 -5.64 14.83
C ASN A 109 11.47 -4.12 14.72
N PHE A 110 10.55 -3.60 13.91
CA PHE A 110 10.47 -2.16 13.65
C PHE A 110 9.13 -1.61 14.07
N ARG A 111 9.07 -0.28 14.20
CA ARG A 111 7.82 0.43 14.45
C ARG A 111 7.64 1.44 13.33
N TYR A 112 6.42 1.57 12.86
CA TYR A 112 6.11 2.29 11.64
C TYR A 112 5.26 3.52 11.90
N ASP A 113 5.51 4.57 11.13
CA ASP A 113 4.64 5.75 11.14
C ASP A 113 3.33 5.44 10.45
N TYR A 114 3.39 4.64 9.38
CA TYR A 114 2.21 4.24 8.63
C TYR A 114 2.32 2.79 8.22
N ILE A 115 1.21 2.08 8.32
CA ILE A 115 1.08 0.75 7.76
C ILE A 115 -0.04 0.85 6.74
N VAL A 116 0.25 0.57 5.48
CA VAL A 116 -0.73 0.71 4.42
C VAL A 116 -1.02 -0.63 3.77
N ALA A 117 -2.28 -0.84 3.41
CA ALA A 117 -2.71 -2.02 2.70
C ALA A 117 -3.72 -1.59 1.64
N THR A 118 -3.28 -1.58 0.39
CA THR A 118 -4.11 -1.12 -0.71
C THR A 118 -4.49 -2.30 -1.59
N TYR A 119 -5.78 -2.65 -1.56
CA TYR A 119 -6.33 -3.72 -2.41
C TYR A 119 -5.66 -5.07 -2.22
N SER A 120 -5.09 -5.30 -1.05
CA SER A 120 -4.30 -6.51 -0.81
C SER A 120 -4.90 -7.48 0.20
N LEU A 121 -5.92 -7.05 0.93
CA LEU A 121 -6.48 -7.89 1.99
C LEU A 121 -7.75 -8.63 1.59
N HIS A 122 -8.24 -8.44 0.38
CA HIS A 122 -9.51 -8.99 -0.05
C HIS A 122 -9.54 -10.52 -0.09
N HIS A 123 -8.41 -11.18 -0.14
CA HIS A 123 -8.36 -12.64 -0.13
C HIS A 123 -8.37 -13.24 1.28
N LEU A 124 -8.31 -12.42 2.30
CA LEU A 124 -8.43 -12.89 3.68
C LEU A 124 -9.91 -12.97 4.08
N THR A 125 -10.24 -13.91 4.94
CA THR A 125 -11.58 -13.93 5.54
C THR A 125 -11.71 -12.74 6.47
N ASP A 126 -12.95 -12.41 6.86
CA ASP A 126 -13.17 -11.30 7.79
C ASP A 126 -12.46 -11.53 9.11
N ALA A 127 -12.48 -12.76 9.61
CA ALA A 127 -11.79 -13.09 10.86
C ALA A 127 -10.28 -12.92 10.71
N GLN A 128 -9.72 -13.39 9.59
CA GLN A 128 -8.28 -13.23 9.33
C GLN A 128 -7.90 -11.77 9.21
N LYS A 129 -8.74 -10.97 8.56
CA LYS A 129 -8.52 -9.54 8.42
C LYS A 129 -8.46 -8.86 9.78
N ASN A 130 -9.45 -9.14 10.61
CA ASN A 130 -9.51 -8.55 11.95
C ASN A 130 -8.30 -8.92 12.78
N ASP A 131 -7.93 -10.19 12.78
CA ASP A 131 -6.78 -10.66 13.55
C ASP A 131 -5.50 -9.98 13.08
N PHE A 132 -5.33 -9.87 11.77
CA PHE A 132 -4.14 -9.26 11.20
C PHE A 132 -4.07 -7.78 11.55
N LEU A 133 -5.19 -7.06 11.41
CA LEU A 133 -5.22 -5.63 11.72
C LEU A 133 -4.95 -5.36 13.19
N LEU A 134 -5.49 -6.19 14.07
CA LEU A 134 -5.20 -6.05 15.50
C LEU A 134 -3.73 -6.27 15.80
N ASP A 135 -3.14 -7.26 15.14
CA ASP A 135 -1.72 -7.53 15.31
C ASP A 135 -0.86 -6.37 14.81
N LEU A 136 -1.21 -5.80 13.67
CA LEU A 136 -0.45 -4.71 13.07
C LEU A 136 -0.38 -3.49 13.99
N ARG A 137 -1.37 -3.27 14.81
CA ARG A 137 -1.38 -2.13 15.73
C ARG A 137 -0.19 -2.17 16.69
N ASN A 138 0.33 -3.35 16.97
CA ASN A 138 1.48 -3.50 17.87
C ASN A 138 2.77 -2.97 17.26
N TYR A 139 2.78 -2.72 15.97
CA TYR A 139 3.98 -2.29 15.25
C TYR A 139 3.90 -0.83 14.82
N LEU A 140 2.92 -0.10 15.33
CA LEU A 140 2.82 1.33 15.07
C LEU A 140 3.58 2.13 16.10
N LYS A 141 4.17 3.23 15.66
CA LYS A 141 4.67 4.24 16.59
C LYS A 141 3.49 4.88 17.30
N GLU A 142 3.78 5.67 18.32
CA GLU A 142 2.74 6.28 19.15
C GLU A 142 1.65 6.98 18.35
N ASN A 143 2.03 7.76 17.36
CA ASN A 143 1.05 8.47 16.53
C ASN A 143 0.89 7.82 15.15
N GLY A 144 1.29 6.57 15.03
CA GLY A 144 1.22 5.86 13.77
C GLY A 144 -0.21 5.51 13.39
N LYS A 145 -0.40 5.28 12.08
CA LYS A 145 -1.73 5.01 11.54
C LYS A 145 -1.70 3.84 10.58
N ILE A 146 -2.80 3.10 10.56
CA ILE A 146 -3.03 2.06 9.57
C ILE A 146 -4.01 2.62 8.55
N ILE A 147 -3.64 2.57 7.27
CA ILE A 147 -4.47 3.09 6.19
C ILE A 147 -4.80 1.93 5.26
N ILE A 148 -6.10 1.68 5.08
CA ILE A 148 -6.55 0.57 4.26
C ILE A 148 -7.35 1.10 3.09
N GLY A 149 -6.94 0.70 1.87
CA GLY A 149 -7.73 0.92 0.68
C GLY A 149 -8.13 -0.43 0.15
N ASP A 150 -9.43 -0.66 0.01
CA ASP A 150 -9.93 -1.94 -0.44
C ASP A 150 -10.75 -1.78 -1.72
N VAL A 151 -10.85 -2.86 -2.48
CA VAL A 151 -11.63 -2.85 -3.72
C VAL A 151 -13.11 -2.65 -3.45
N ALA A 152 -13.55 -2.95 -2.26
CA ALA A 152 -14.96 -2.83 -1.88
C ALA A 152 -15.33 -1.43 -1.41
N PHE A 153 -14.63 -0.44 -1.81
CA PHE A 153 -14.90 0.89 -1.30
C PHE A 153 -16.07 1.58 -1.99
N GLU A 154 -16.83 0.87 -2.77
CA GLU A 154 -18.17 1.33 -3.10
C GLU A 154 -18.96 1.50 -1.83
N THR A 155 -18.54 0.83 -0.79
CA THR A 155 -19.03 1.07 0.55
C THR A 155 -18.05 1.98 1.24
N ARG A 156 -17.89 3.11 0.69
CA ARG A 156 -16.91 4.07 1.08
C ARG A 156 -16.96 4.46 2.55
N LYS A 157 -18.14 4.47 3.13
CA LYS A 157 -18.28 4.75 4.55
C LYS A 157 -17.54 3.72 5.40
N ASP A 158 -17.26 2.55 4.88
CA ASP A 158 -16.47 1.56 5.61
C ASP A 158 -15.03 2.01 5.77
N LEU A 159 -14.54 2.77 4.81
CA LEU A 159 -13.20 3.34 4.90
C LEU A 159 -13.11 4.49 5.89
N GLU A 160 -14.22 5.15 6.11
CA GLU A 160 -14.29 6.30 7.01
C GLU A 160 -14.50 5.89 8.46
N GLN A 161 -14.93 4.68 8.65
CA GLN A 161 -15.14 4.13 9.97
C GLN A 161 -13.86 3.46 10.47
#